data_a502cc01f9d49add6b96962fc4ce048a
#
_entry.id   a502cc01f9d49add6b96962fc4ce048a
#
_cell.length_a   1.000
_cell.length_b   1.000
_cell.length_c   1.000
_cell.angle_alpha   90.00
_cell.angle_beta   90.00
_cell.angle_gamma   90.00
#
_symmetry.space_group_name_H-M   'P 1'
#
loop_
_entity.id
_entity.type
_entity.pdbx_description
1 polymer ?
#
loop_
_entity_poly.entity_id
_entity_poly.type
_entity_poly.pdbx_seq_one_letter_code
_entity_poly.pdbx_strand_id
1 'polypeptide(L)'
;RNMVNMFAPLRKIPTIDTLKLARKLKFESNKLDSLGHYLGLGRKLTTGGIKLWLDCMNGDEKALKKMKDYNIQDVLLLESVYYALLPYVDSGNVGVYFDDGKHHCPSCGTDLVKPTGKTIKNYAYEYTEYVCGICGHYSSARTANKSDNTKYQLKSSV
;
A
#
# COMPACT_ATOMS: atom_id res chain seq x y z
N ARG A 1 -16.71 -14.03 27.47
CA ARG A 1 -16.80 -15.04 26.38
C ARG A 1 -18.04 -14.87 25.48
N ASN A 2 -19.08 -14.14 25.93
CA ASN A 2 -20.35 -14.04 25.19
C ASN A 2 -20.50 -12.77 24.33
N MET A 3 -19.67 -11.76 24.47
CA MET A 3 -19.78 -10.52 23.63
C MET A 3 -19.30 -10.72 22.18
N VAL A 4 -18.35 -11.62 21.92
CA VAL A 4 -17.78 -11.83 20.58
C VAL A 4 -18.78 -12.49 19.63
N ASN A 5 -19.78 -13.19 20.15
CA ASN A 5 -20.80 -13.88 19.34
C ASN A 5 -22.02 -13.01 19.00
N MET A 6 -22.09 -11.78 19.51
CA MET A 6 -23.20 -10.85 19.21
C MET A 6 -23.01 -10.07 17.91
N PHE A 7 -21.80 -10.04 17.36
CA PHE A 7 -21.52 -9.33 16.11
C PHE A 7 -21.33 -10.34 14.98
N ALA A 8 -22.01 -10.09 13.87
CA ALA A 8 -21.75 -10.85 12.65
C ALA A 8 -20.25 -10.78 12.33
N PRO A 9 -19.62 -11.88 11.87
CA PRO A 9 -18.20 -11.86 11.52
C PRO A 9 -17.94 -10.75 10.50
N LEU A 10 -17.03 -9.84 10.82
CA LEU A 10 -16.63 -8.78 9.90
C LEU A 10 -16.15 -9.43 8.60
N ARG A 11 -16.57 -8.90 7.48
CA ARG A 11 -16.03 -9.29 6.16
C ARG A 11 -14.51 -9.19 6.21
N LYS A 12 -13.83 -10.21 5.68
CA LYS A 12 -12.39 -10.14 5.48
C LYS A 12 -12.09 -8.97 4.53
N ILE A 13 -11.54 -7.90 5.08
CA ILE A 13 -11.08 -6.75 4.31
C ILE A 13 -9.64 -7.08 3.86
N PRO A 14 -9.33 -6.95 2.56
CA PRO A 14 -7.95 -7.09 2.10
C PRO A 14 -7.05 -6.12 2.86
N THR A 15 -5.98 -6.63 3.43
CA THR A 15 -5.02 -5.83 4.20
C THR A 15 -3.65 -5.91 3.56
N ILE A 16 -2.97 -4.77 3.49
CA ILE A 16 -1.60 -4.67 3.01
C ILE A 16 -0.70 -4.45 4.22
N ASP A 17 0.25 -5.36 4.41
CA ASP A 17 1.25 -5.27 5.48
C ASP A 17 2.51 -4.60 4.94
N THR A 18 2.70 -3.33 5.26
CA THR A 18 3.85 -2.52 4.82
C THR A 18 5.19 -3.12 5.25
N LEU A 19 5.24 -3.81 6.41
CA LEU A 19 6.44 -4.52 6.85
C LEU A 19 6.82 -5.64 5.87
N LYS A 20 5.83 -6.39 5.36
CA LYS A 20 6.08 -7.45 4.36
C LYS A 20 6.57 -6.86 3.05
N LEU A 21 6.04 -5.71 2.64
CA LEU A 21 6.52 -5.00 1.45
C LEU A 21 7.97 -4.56 1.62
N ALA A 22 8.30 -3.90 2.74
CA ALA A 22 9.64 -3.43 3.04
C ALA A 22 10.68 -4.59 3.04
N ARG A 23 10.30 -5.74 3.61
CA ARG A 23 11.16 -6.94 3.63
C ARG A 23 11.54 -7.44 2.23
N LYS A 24 10.66 -7.31 1.23
CA LYS A 24 10.97 -7.67 -0.17
C LYS A 24 12.13 -6.83 -0.73
N LEU A 25 12.26 -5.57 -0.29
CA LEU A 25 13.29 -4.64 -0.75
C LEU A 25 14.62 -4.76 0.01
N LYS A 26 14.68 -5.64 1.03
CA LYS A 26 15.91 -5.97 1.78
C LYS A 26 16.61 -4.76 2.40
N PHE A 27 15.85 -3.81 2.96
CA PHE A 27 16.44 -2.73 3.74
C PHE A 27 17.23 -3.28 4.95
N GLU A 28 18.26 -2.56 5.38
CA GLU A 28 19.02 -2.89 6.58
C GLU A 28 18.14 -2.98 7.84
N SER A 29 17.15 -2.11 7.95
CA SER A 29 16.14 -2.14 8.99
C SER A 29 14.74 -1.87 8.42
N ASN A 30 13.78 -2.74 8.77
CA ASN A 30 12.38 -2.60 8.36
C ASN A 30 11.50 -1.92 9.42
N LYS A 31 12.11 -1.29 10.45
CA LYS A 31 11.37 -0.49 11.43
C LYS A 31 10.83 0.77 10.77
N LEU A 32 9.60 1.18 11.09
CA LEU A 32 8.96 2.35 10.51
C LEU A 32 9.81 3.61 10.63
N ASP A 33 10.42 3.85 11.80
CA ASP A 33 11.31 4.98 12.02
C ASP A 33 12.55 4.96 11.11
N SER A 34 13.16 3.78 10.95
CA SER A 34 14.33 3.59 10.07
C SER A 34 13.97 3.82 8.61
N LEU A 35 12.83 3.27 8.16
CA LEU A 35 12.34 3.46 6.80
C LEU A 35 11.99 4.91 6.52
N GLY A 36 11.29 5.57 7.45
CA GLY A 36 10.96 6.99 7.34
C GLY A 36 12.20 7.86 7.20
N HIS A 37 13.21 7.60 8.01
CA HIS A 37 14.48 8.29 7.93
C HIS A 37 15.24 8.04 6.61
N TYR A 38 15.37 6.77 6.22
CA TYR A 38 16.06 6.36 5.01
C TYR A 38 15.43 6.95 3.75
N LEU A 39 14.10 6.98 3.69
CA LEU A 39 13.33 7.52 2.57
C LEU A 39 13.17 9.05 2.62
N GLY A 40 13.70 9.74 3.64
CA GLY A 40 13.57 11.21 3.79
C GLY A 40 12.15 11.67 4.16
N LEU A 41 11.29 10.78 4.68
CA LEU A 41 9.88 11.06 4.99
C LEU A 41 9.64 11.53 6.43
N GLY A 42 10.68 11.54 7.25
CA GLY A 42 10.61 11.94 8.66
C GLY A 42 10.90 10.80 9.63
N ARG A 43 10.63 11.05 10.90
CA ARG A 43 10.86 10.10 12.00
C ARG A 43 9.66 10.03 12.92
N LYS A 44 9.60 8.97 13.72
CA LYS A 44 8.64 8.84 14.80
C LYS A 44 8.86 9.89 15.88
N LEU A 45 7.79 10.31 16.54
CA LEU A 45 7.89 11.15 17.74
C LEU A 45 8.50 10.32 18.89
N THR A 46 9.37 10.95 19.67
CA THR A 46 9.92 10.32 20.87
C THR A 46 8.84 10.27 21.96
N THR A 47 8.50 9.07 22.39
CA THR A 47 7.60 8.87 23.55
C THR A 47 8.41 8.76 24.83
N GLY A 48 7.80 9.06 25.96
CA GLY A 48 8.42 8.86 27.28
C GLY A 48 8.51 7.38 27.70
N GLY A 49 8.42 6.44 26.75
CA GLY A 49 8.44 5.02 27.03
C GLY A 49 7.23 4.56 27.84
N ILE A 50 7.45 3.59 28.75
CA ILE A 50 6.39 2.98 29.55
C ILE A 50 5.67 3.99 30.47
N LYS A 51 6.35 5.04 30.88
CA LYS A 51 5.77 6.09 31.73
C LYS A 51 4.58 6.75 31.06
N LEU A 52 4.67 7.09 29.76
CA LEU A 52 3.54 7.67 29.03
C LEU A 52 2.31 6.76 29.03
N TRP A 53 2.50 5.44 28.91
CA TRP A 53 1.41 4.48 28.99
C TRP A 53 0.74 4.44 30.36
N LEU A 54 1.55 4.44 31.43
CA LEU A 54 1.05 4.45 32.81
C LEU A 54 0.28 5.76 33.10
N ASP A 55 0.80 6.90 32.67
CA ASP A 55 0.14 8.20 32.84
C ASP A 55 -1.22 8.22 32.08
N CYS A 56 -1.26 7.67 30.86
CA CYS A 56 -2.53 7.50 30.12
C CYS A 56 -3.52 6.60 30.83
N MET A 57 -3.07 5.49 31.41
CA MET A 57 -3.94 4.56 32.17
C MET A 57 -4.48 5.22 33.44
N ASN A 58 -3.75 6.16 34.03
CA ASN A 58 -4.17 6.94 35.19
C ASN A 58 -5.09 8.14 34.81
N GLY A 59 -5.40 8.32 33.51
CA GLY A 59 -6.32 9.36 33.06
C GLY A 59 -5.68 10.74 32.91
N ASP A 60 -4.35 10.87 32.86
CA ASP A 60 -3.70 12.14 32.62
C ASP A 60 -4.00 12.67 31.22
N GLU A 61 -4.74 13.77 31.13
CA GLU A 61 -5.17 14.38 29.88
C GLU A 61 -3.98 14.82 28.99
N LYS A 62 -2.89 15.28 29.58
CA LYS A 62 -1.68 15.67 28.85
C LYS A 62 -1.00 14.45 28.23
N ALA A 63 -0.94 13.36 28.98
CA ALA A 63 -0.41 12.08 28.48
C ALA A 63 -1.29 11.52 27.34
N LEU A 64 -2.61 11.57 27.48
CA LEU A 64 -3.56 11.14 26.44
C LEU A 64 -3.42 11.97 25.17
N LYS A 65 -3.28 13.30 25.29
CA LYS A 65 -3.04 14.17 24.14
C LYS A 65 -1.73 13.80 23.43
N LYS A 66 -0.64 13.66 24.21
CA LYS A 66 0.67 13.25 23.64
C LYS A 66 0.60 11.88 22.95
N MET A 67 -0.11 10.94 23.53
CA MET A 67 -0.32 9.60 22.93
C MET A 67 -1.11 9.70 21.62
N LYS A 68 -2.13 10.56 21.58
CA LYS A 68 -2.91 10.80 20.35
C LYS A 68 -2.02 11.38 19.24
N ASP A 69 -1.22 12.41 19.56
CA ASP A 69 -0.33 13.03 18.58
C ASP A 69 0.72 12.04 18.05
N TYR A 70 1.26 11.21 18.94
CA TYR A 70 2.15 10.11 18.57
C TYR A 70 1.48 9.13 17.60
N ASN A 71 0.27 8.66 17.90
CA ASN A 71 -0.44 7.71 17.05
C ASN A 71 -0.77 8.32 15.67
N ILE A 72 -1.19 9.58 15.62
CA ILE A 72 -1.45 10.29 14.36
C ILE A 72 -0.18 10.34 13.52
N GLN A 73 0.95 10.72 14.11
CA GLN A 73 2.23 10.80 13.42
C GLN A 73 2.69 9.42 12.89
N ASP A 74 2.50 8.34 13.67
CA ASP A 74 2.82 6.99 13.24
C ASP A 74 1.98 6.56 12.02
N VAL A 75 0.69 6.90 12.00
CA VAL A 75 -0.20 6.59 10.86
C VAL A 75 0.22 7.36 9.62
N LEU A 76 0.46 8.67 9.72
CA LEU A 76 0.89 9.52 8.61
C LEU A 76 2.25 9.07 8.04
N LEU A 77 3.19 8.71 8.92
CA LEU A 77 4.49 8.18 8.49
C LEU A 77 4.33 6.83 7.80
N LEU A 78 3.48 5.95 8.33
CA LEU A 78 3.20 4.64 7.72
C LEU A 78 2.59 4.79 6.32
N GLU A 79 1.64 5.71 6.16
CA GLU A 79 1.01 6.02 4.88
C GLU A 79 2.06 6.54 3.88
N SER A 80 2.89 7.48 4.29
CA SER A 80 3.96 8.03 3.45
C SER A 80 4.97 6.96 3.01
N VAL A 81 5.38 6.09 3.93
CA VAL A 81 6.25 4.94 3.61
C VAL A 81 5.57 3.99 2.65
N TYR A 82 4.28 3.69 2.85
CA TYR A 82 3.52 2.83 1.94
C TYR A 82 3.54 3.37 0.51
N TYR A 83 3.21 4.65 0.31
CA TYR A 83 3.25 5.27 -1.03
C TYR A 83 4.64 5.29 -1.65
N ALA A 84 5.68 5.52 -0.84
CA ALA A 84 7.06 5.49 -1.34
C ALA A 84 7.52 4.09 -1.78
N LEU A 85 6.96 3.03 -1.20
CA LEU A 85 7.29 1.64 -1.56
C LEU A 85 6.51 1.12 -2.76
N LEU A 86 5.33 1.68 -3.07
CA LEU A 86 4.44 1.19 -4.12
C LEU A 86 5.09 0.98 -5.50
N PRO A 87 6.00 1.86 -5.98
CA PRO A 87 6.62 1.67 -7.30
C PRO A 87 7.48 0.40 -7.38
N TYR A 88 7.98 -0.09 -6.25
CA TYR A 88 9.01 -1.12 -6.17
C TYR A 88 8.49 -2.48 -5.72
N VAL A 89 7.24 -2.57 -5.31
CA VAL A 89 6.70 -3.80 -4.73
C VAL A 89 5.35 -4.14 -5.34
N ASP A 90 5.10 -5.44 -5.49
CA ASP A 90 3.78 -5.95 -5.77
C ASP A 90 2.97 -6.00 -4.47
N SER A 91 2.01 -5.08 -4.33
CA SER A 91 1.11 -4.99 -3.17
C SER A 91 -0.21 -5.76 -3.39
N GLY A 92 -0.34 -6.46 -4.51
CA GLY A 92 -1.58 -7.06 -4.98
C GLY A 92 -2.23 -6.21 -6.08
N ASN A 93 -3.33 -6.64 -6.62
CA ASN A 93 -4.01 -5.91 -7.68
C ASN A 93 -5.25 -5.20 -7.15
N VAL A 94 -5.08 -3.93 -6.75
CA VAL A 94 -6.18 -3.07 -6.31
C VAL A 94 -7.12 -2.73 -7.47
N GLY A 95 -6.62 -2.73 -8.70
CA GLY A 95 -7.39 -2.42 -9.91
C GLY A 95 -8.57 -3.36 -10.15
N VAL A 96 -8.55 -4.59 -9.59
CA VAL A 96 -9.67 -5.55 -9.73
C VAL A 96 -10.96 -5.12 -9.01
N TYR A 97 -10.88 -4.15 -8.11
CA TYR A 97 -12.06 -3.63 -7.40
C TYR A 97 -12.83 -2.58 -8.19
N PHE A 98 -12.29 -2.10 -9.31
CA PHE A 98 -12.94 -1.11 -10.19
C PHE A 98 -13.55 -1.84 -11.39
N ASP A 99 -14.83 -1.59 -11.65
CA ASP A 99 -15.60 -2.19 -12.76
C ASP A 99 -16.21 -1.09 -13.66
N ASP A 100 -15.37 -0.13 -14.05
CA ASP A 100 -15.77 1.01 -14.88
C ASP A 100 -15.26 0.91 -16.34
N GLY A 101 -14.68 -0.22 -16.71
CA GLY A 101 -14.15 -0.47 -18.06
C GLY A 101 -12.84 0.23 -18.38
N LYS A 102 -12.19 0.87 -17.39
CA LYS A 102 -10.89 1.52 -17.54
C LYS A 102 -9.75 0.65 -17.04
N HIS A 103 -8.54 1.00 -17.45
CA HIS A 103 -7.33 0.44 -16.85
C HIS A 103 -7.03 1.17 -15.55
N HIS A 104 -6.91 0.43 -14.47
CA HIS A 104 -6.51 0.94 -13.16
C HIS A 104 -5.13 0.42 -12.77
N CYS A 105 -4.36 1.29 -12.12
CA CYS A 105 -3.07 0.90 -11.56
C CYS A 105 -3.26 -0.23 -10.54
N PRO A 106 -2.57 -1.38 -10.68
CA PRO A 106 -2.71 -2.48 -9.73
C PRO A 106 -2.24 -2.14 -8.32
N SER A 107 -1.35 -1.15 -8.17
CA SER A 107 -0.79 -0.76 -6.88
C SER A 107 -1.62 0.29 -6.14
N CYS A 108 -2.05 1.38 -6.79
CA CYS A 108 -2.74 2.49 -6.12
C CYS A 108 -4.18 2.71 -6.58
N GLY A 109 -4.66 1.96 -7.59
CA GLY A 109 -6.05 2.01 -8.05
C GLY A 109 -6.42 3.20 -8.94
N THR A 110 -5.51 4.15 -9.22
CA THR A 110 -5.80 5.28 -10.11
C THR A 110 -6.02 4.82 -11.56
N ASP A 111 -6.85 5.52 -12.31
CA ASP A 111 -7.01 5.36 -13.75
C ASP A 111 -5.99 6.19 -14.58
N LEU A 112 -5.12 6.96 -13.91
CA LEU A 112 -4.06 7.75 -14.53
C LEU A 112 -2.87 6.87 -14.94
N VAL A 113 -3.13 5.89 -15.81
CA VAL A 113 -2.11 4.99 -16.37
C VAL A 113 -1.88 5.30 -17.84
N LYS A 114 -0.61 5.34 -18.26
CA LYS A 114 -0.23 5.65 -19.64
C LYS A 114 0.62 4.53 -20.23
N PRO A 115 0.42 4.16 -21.51
CA PRO A 115 1.30 3.21 -22.17
C PRO A 115 2.71 3.84 -22.30
N THR A 116 3.74 3.03 -22.04
CA THR A 116 5.15 3.45 -22.20
C THR A 116 5.62 3.35 -23.64
N GLY A 117 4.84 2.73 -24.51
CA GLY A 117 5.22 2.41 -25.90
C GLY A 117 5.99 1.09 -26.00
N LYS A 118 6.35 0.47 -24.89
CA LYS A 118 7.07 -0.82 -24.89
C LYS A 118 6.08 -1.99 -24.95
N THR A 119 6.40 -2.95 -25.80
CA THR A 119 5.68 -4.22 -25.92
C THR A 119 6.53 -5.35 -25.33
N ILE A 120 5.94 -6.12 -24.43
CA ILE A 120 6.55 -7.29 -23.82
C ILE A 120 5.95 -8.53 -24.48
N LYS A 121 6.79 -9.40 -25.05
CA LYS A 121 6.35 -10.64 -25.68
C LYS A 121 6.77 -11.83 -24.84
N ASN A 122 5.84 -12.72 -24.60
CA ASN A 122 6.14 -14.04 -24.09
C ASN A 122 5.66 -15.13 -25.08
N TYR A 123 5.82 -16.41 -24.72
CA TYR A 123 5.53 -17.54 -25.61
C TYR A 123 4.12 -17.53 -26.21
N ALA A 124 3.13 -16.96 -25.53
CA ALA A 124 1.72 -17.08 -25.92
C ALA A 124 1.05 -15.72 -26.21
N TYR A 125 1.59 -14.62 -25.68
CA TYR A 125 0.88 -13.33 -25.70
C TYR A 125 1.82 -12.14 -25.82
N GLU A 126 1.28 -11.06 -26.36
CA GLU A 126 1.87 -9.74 -26.34
C GLU A 126 1.21 -8.89 -25.26
N TYR A 127 2.00 -8.08 -24.56
CA TYR A 127 1.56 -7.18 -23.51
C TYR A 127 2.03 -5.78 -23.80
N THR A 128 1.17 -4.80 -23.61
CA THR A 128 1.54 -3.39 -23.59
C THR A 128 1.94 -3.01 -22.17
N GLU A 129 3.10 -2.42 -22.00
CA GLU A 129 3.57 -1.89 -20.72
C GLU A 129 2.93 -0.53 -20.45
N TYR A 130 2.52 -0.30 -19.20
CA TYR A 130 1.93 0.93 -18.70
C TYR A 130 2.71 1.43 -17.48
N VAL A 131 2.76 2.75 -17.32
CA VAL A 131 3.29 3.41 -16.12
C VAL A 131 2.19 4.24 -15.47
N CYS A 132 2.10 4.17 -14.14
CA CYS A 132 1.17 4.95 -13.35
C CYS A 132 1.69 6.39 -13.19
N GLY A 133 0.84 7.38 -13.49
CA GLY A 133 1.17 8.79 -13.32
C GLY A 133 1.20 9.27 -11.86
N ILE A 134 0.67 8.50 -10.91
CA ILE A 134 0.62 8.86 -9.49
C ILE A 134 1.75 8.17 -8.71
N CYS A 135 1.82 6.84 -8.73
CA CYS A 135 2.78 6.10 -7.91
C CYS A 135 4.01 5.60 -8.69
N GLY A 136 4.08 5.83 -10.00
CA GLY A 136 5.20 5.39 -10.83
C GLY A 136 5.29 3.87 -11.06
N HIS A 137 4.33 3.08 -10.59
CA HIS A 137 4.34 1.63 -10.75
C HIS A 137 4.20 1.23 -12.21
N TYR A 138 5.01 0.26 -12.64
CA TYR A 138 4.93 -0.35 -13.96
C TYR A 138 4.00 -1.55 -13.94
N SER A 139 3.17 -1.67 -14.94
CA SER A 139 2.20 -2.77 -15.09
C SER A 139 2.06 -3.15 -16.54
N SER A 140 1.45 -4.29 -16.84
CA SER A 140 1.24 -4.73 -18.21
C SER A 140 -0.18 -5.23 -18.43
N ALA A 141 -0.74 -4.92 -19.59
CA ALA A 141 -1.99 -5.49 -20.06
C ALA A 141 -1.75 -6.32 -21.32
N ARG A 142 -2.45 -7.45 -21.40
CA ARG A 142 -2.44 -8.24 -22.62
C ARG A 142 -3.01 -7.43 -23.78
N THR A 143 -2.30 -7.39 -24.90
CA THR A 143 -2.80 -6.76 -26.13
C THR A 143 -3.98 -7.58 -26.64
N ALA A 144 -5.16 -6.96 -26.79
CA ALA A 144 -6.34 -7.65 -27.26
C ALA A 144 -6.16 -8.11 -28.70
N ASN A 145 -6.42 -9.38 -28.96
CA ASN A 145 -6.91 -9.74 -30.28
C ASN A 145 -8.32 -9.14 -30.45
N LYS A 146 -8.62 -8.55 -31.60
CA LYS A 146 -9.88 -7.84 -31.89
C LYS A 146 -11.19 -8.62 -31.60
N SER A 147 -11.12 -9.88 -31.19
CA SER A 147 -12.24 -10.77 -30.91
C SER A 147 -12.55 -11.02 -29.43
N ASP A 148 -11.70 -10.60 -28.50
CA ASP A 148 -11.92 -10.89 -27.09
C ASP A 148 -12.47 -9.67 -26.33
N ASN A 149 -13.74 -9.71 -26.00
CA ASN A 149 -14.40 -8.83 -25.02
C ASN A 149 -13.95 -9.08 -23.56
N THR A 150 -12.77 -9.63 -23.36
CA THR A 150 -12.26 -9.94 -22.03
C THR A 150 -11.83 -8.63 -21.34
N LYS A 151 -12.40 -8.37 -20.17
CA LYS A 151 -12.02 -7.26 -19.29
C LYS A 151 -10.51 -7.29 -19.02
N TYR A 152 -9.80 -6.24 -19.40
CA TYR A 152 -8.35 -6.17 -19.26
C TYR A 152 -7.95 -5.88 -17.83
N GLN A 153 -7.36 -6.84 -17.17
CA GLN A 153 -6.71 -6.64 -15.88
C GLN A 153 -5.22 -6.38 -16.09
N LEU A 154 -4.72 -5.25 -15.59
CA LEU A 154 -3.30 -4.98 -15.52
C LEU A 154 -2.65 -5.92 -14.49
N LYS A 155 -1.54 -6.55 -14.86
CA LYS A 155 -0.70 -7.32 -13.93
C LYS A 155 0.55 -6.54 -13.61
N SER A 156 1.03 -6.63 -12.38
CA SER A 156 2.36 -6.11 -12.01
C SER A 156 3.42 -6.75 -12.87
N SER A 157 4.28 -5.93 -13.48
CA SER A 157 5.52 -6.38 -14.10
C SER A 157 6.64 -6.16 -13.07
N VAL A 158 6.98 -7.20 -12.33
CA VAL A 158 8.17 -7.25 -11.49
C VAL A 158 9.23 -8.07 -12.21
#